data_4cb1a843263c4d0c55ee5a81bf69eaa1
#
_entry.id   4cb1a843263c4d0c55ee5a81bf69eaa1
#
_cell.length_a   1.000
_cell.length_b   1.000
_cell.length_c   1.000
_cell.angle_alpha   90.00
_cell.angle_beta   90.00
_cell.angle_gamma   90.00
#
_symmetry.space_group_name_H-M   'P 1'
#
loop_
_entity.id
_entity.type
_entity.pdbx_description
1 polymer ?
#
loop_
_entity_poly.entity_id
_entity_poly.type
_entity_poly.pdbx_seq_one_letter_code
_entity_poly.pdbx_strand_id
1 'polypeptide(L)'
;GVGYIGYMTFVVALLREQGRGAGEVTLFYALLGLAVVASSRVWAGLLDRSRGGEALARLNALLGVATILPAITGAWPVVLGSGLLFGGVFLSVVASTTALVRHNLPQALWASGISAFTIVFAAGQIVGPTVVGWIADGPGGLARGLVFSACALWVGALVAWRQRPL
;
A
#
# COMPACT_ATOMS: atom_id res chain seq x y z
N GLY A 1 4.40 2.93 -4.91
CA GLY A 1 5.68 2.90 -4.18
C GLY A 1 5.77 3.99 -3.12
N VAL A 2 5.44 5.23 -3.47
CA VAL A 2 5.48 6.37 -2.53
C VAL A 2 4.50 6.18 -1.37
N GLY A 3 3.27 5.80 -1.67
CA GLY A 3 2.23 5.63 -0.65
C GLY A 3 2.50 4.48 0.31
N TYR A 4 2.86 3.34 -0.23
CA TYR A 4 3.18 2.14 0.53
C TYR A 4 4.33 2.39 1.52
N ILE A 5 5.42 2.97 1.04
CA ILE A 5 6.62 3.14 1.86
C ILE A 5 6.40 4.19 2.97
N GLY A 6 5.54 5.17 2.73
CA GLY A 6 5.15 6.14 3.75
C GLY A 6 4.54 5.47 4.97
N TYR A 7 3.60 4.55 4.75
CA TYR A 7 3.00 3.76 5.84
C TYR A 7 4.04 2.89 6.54
N MET A 8 4.78 2.09 5.79
CA MET A 8 5.76 1.15 6.36
C MET A 8 6.87 1.84 7.14
N THR A 9 7.27 3.04 6.72
CA THR A 9 8.36 3.77 7.37
C THR A 9 7.89 4.51 8.63
N PHE A 10 6.70 5.09 8.60
CA PHE A 10 6.29 6.06 9.61
C PHE A 10 5.20 5.58 10.57
N VAL A 11 4.54 4.46 10.29
CA VAL A 11 3.45 3.98 11.15
C VAL A 11 3.91 3.67 12.58
N VAL A 12 5.10 3.10 12.74
CA VAL A 12 5.66 2.80 14.08
C VAL A 12 5.91 4.08 14.85
N ALA A 13 6.50 5.08 14.19
CA ALA A 13 6.76 6.39 14.82
C ALA A 13 5.45 7.03 15.27
N LEU A 14 4.39 6.93 14.46
CA LEU A 14 3.07 7.43 14.82
C LEU A 14 2.47 6.68 16.02
N LEU A 15 2.59 5.36 16.06
CA LEU A 15 2.11 4.55 17.18
C LEU A 15 2.82 4.94 18.49
N ARG A 16 4.13 5.15 18.45
CA ARG A 16 4.89 5.60 19.61
C ARG A 16 4.51 7.01 20.06
N GLU A 17 4.26 7.90 19.10
CA GLU A 17 3.75 9.25 19.38
C GLU A 17 2.37 9.21 20.05
N GLN A 18 1.54 8.23 19.71
CA GLN A 18 0.24 7.99 20.34
C GLN A 18 0.34 7.31 21.72
N GLY A 19 1.55 7.05 22.21
CA GLY A 19 1.76 6.43 23.53
C GLY A 19 1.72 4.91 23.54
N ARG A 20 1.78 4.24 22.40
CA ARG A 20 1.77 2.77 22.32
C ARG A 20 3.13 2.20 22.74
N GLY A 21 3.11 1.19 23.60
CA GLY A 21 4.29 0.50 24.08
C GLY A 21 4.84 -0.52 23.08
N ALA A 22 6.03 -1.07 23.39
CA ALA A 22 6.70 -2.05 22.52
C ALA A 22 5.86 -3.31 22.29
N GLY A 23 5.13 -3.79 23.30
CA GLY A 23 4.24 -4.95 23.17
C GLY A 23 3.09 -4.71 22.21
N GLU A 24 2.51 -3.50 22.22
CA GLU A 24 1.42 -3.13 21.32
C GLU A 24 1.92 -3.00 19.87
N VAL A 25 3.10 -2.41 19.68
CA VAL A 25 3.73 -2.32 18.35
C VAL A 25 4.04 -3.71 17.80
N THR A 26 4.54 -4.63 18.65
CA THR A 26 4.80 -6.02 18.26
C THR A 26 3.51 -6.73 17.84
N LEU A 27 2.42 -6.56 18.58
CA LEU A 27 1.12 -7.12 18.23
C LEU A 27 0.62 -6.58 16.90
N PHE A 28 0.75 -5.28 16.68
CA PHE A 28 0.37 -4.64 15.41
C PHE A 28 1.10 -5.29 14.23
N TYR A 29 2.41 -5.44 14.29
CA TYR A 29 3.20 -6.07 13.24
C TYR A 29 2.93 -7.56 13.09
N ALA A 30 2.69 -8.28 14.18
CA ALA A 30 2.34 -9.70 14.12
C ALA A 30 1.04 -9.91 13.35
N LEU A 31 0.02 -9.11 13.63
CA LEU A 31 -1.26 -9.16 12.92
C LEU A 31 -1.11 -8.75 11.45
N LEU A 32 -0.32 -7.72 11.17
CA LEU A 32 -0.01 -7.32 9.80
C LEU A 32 0.66 -8.46 9.03
N GLY A 33 1.64 -9.12 9.64
CA GLY A 33 2.34 -10.26 9.04
C GLY A 33 1.42 -11.46 8.77
N LEU A 34 0.52 -11.79 9.70
CA LEU A 34 -0.48 -12.84 9.50
C LEU A 34 -1.41 -12.51 8.32
N ALA A 35 -1.84 -11.26 8.22
CA ALA A 35 -2.66 -10.79 7.10
C ALA A 35 -1.92 -10.90 5.77
N VAL A 36 -0.62 -10.60 5.74
CA VAL A 36 0.23 -10.78 4.55
C VAL A 36 0.21 -12.24 4.08
N VAL A 37 0.38 -13.18 4.99
CA VAL A 37 0.35 -14.61 4.67
C VAL A 37 -0.99 -15.03 4.06
N ALA A 38 -2.09 -14.52 4.59
CA ALA A 38 -3.44 -14.84 4.09
C ALA A 38 -3.80 -14.13 2.78
N SER A 39 -3.15 -13.01 2.46
CA SER A 39 -3.54 -12.12 1.36
C SER A 39 -3.52 -12.77 -0.02
N SER A 40 -2.57 -13.63 -0.28
CA SER A 40 -2.42 -14.29 -1.58
C SER A 40 -3.65 -15.14 -1.94
N ARG A 41 -4.24 -15.81 -0.96
CA ARG A 41 -5.45 -16.63 -1.16
C ARG A 41 -6.71 -15.78 -1.30
N VAL A 42 -6.79 -14.69 -0.54
CA VAL A 42 -7.96 -13.80 -0.55
C VAL A 42 -8.16 -13.13 -1.90
N TRP A 43 -7.08 -12.67 -2.52
CA TRP A 43 -7.15 -11.86 -3.74
C TRP A 43 -6.84 -12.62 -5.04
N ALA A 44 -6.45 -13.89 -4.99
CA ALA A 44 -6.08 -14.66 -6.17
C ALA A 44 -7.16 -14.65 -7.26
N GLY A 45 -8.42 -14.84 -6.89
CA GLY A 45 -9.54 -14.84 -7.84
C GLY A 45 -9.75 -13.49 -8.51
N LEU A 46 -9.58 -12.39 -7.77
CA LEU A 46 -9.67 -11.04 -8.35
C LEU A 46 -8.56 -10.80 -9.36
N LEU A 47 -7.32 -11.19 -9.04
CA LEU A 47 -6.17 -11.03 -9.94
C LEU A 47 -6.33 -11.83 -11.21
N ASP A 48 -6.84 -13.06 -11.11
CA ASP A 48 -7.03 -13.95 -12.27
C ASP A 48 -8.14 -13.45 -13.22
N ARG A 49 -9.18 -12.82 -12.68
CA ARG A 49 -10.33 -12.35 -13.46
C ARG A 49 -10.16 -10.96 -14.05
N SER A 50 -9.31 -10.12 -13.47
CA SER A 50 -9.15 -8.73 -13.91
C SER A 50 -8.07 -8.63 -14.98
N ARG A 51 -8.46 -8.17 -16.17
CA ARG A 51 -7.52 -7.97 -17.30
C ARG A 51 -7.02 -6.55 -17.43
N GLY A 52 -7.81 -5.56 -16.99
CA GLY A 52 -7.42 -4.16 -16.96
C GLY A 52 -6.81 -3.76 -15.62
N GLY A 53 -6.83 -2.48 -15.33
CA GLY A 53 -6.32 -1.92 -14.07
C GLY A 53 -7.27 -2.02 -12.88
N GLU A 54 -8.40 -2.74 -12.99
CA GLU A 54 -9.44 -2.79 -11.95
C GLU A 54 -8.92 -3.40 -10.65
N ALA A 55 -8.18 -4.50 -10.71
CA ALA A 55 -7.62 -5.15 -9.53
C ALA A 55 -6.64 -4.20 -8.82
N LEU A 56 -5.72 -3.61 -9.56
CA LEU A 56 -4.78 -2.62 -9.04
C LEU A 56 -5.50 -1.43 -8.42
N ALA A 57 -6.54 -0.91 -9.10
CA ALA A 57 -7.31 0.22 -8.60
C ALA A 57 -8.01 -0.09 -7.28
N ARG A 58 -8.69 -1.23 -7.19
CA ARG A 58 -9.41 -1.64 -5.97
C ARG A 58 -8.47 -1.88 -4.81
N LEU A 59 -7.38 -2.59 -5.04
CA LEU A 59 -6.39 -2.89 -4.02
C LEU A 59 -5.66 -1.62 -3.55
N ASN A 60 -5.33 -0.73 -4.47
CA ASN A 60 -4.70 0.56 -4.14
C ASN A 60 -5.65 1.46 -3.34
N ALA A 61 -6.93 1.48 -3.67
CA ALA A 61 -7.94 2.22 -2.91
C ALA A 61 -8.07 1.69 -1.48
N LEU A 62 -8.11 0.37 -1.30
CA LEU A 62 -8.13 -0.28 0.02
C LEU A 62 -6.86 0.02 0.81
N LEU A 63 -5.70 0.01 0.15
CA LEU A 63 -4.43 0.33 0.78
C LEU A 63 -4.41 1.79 1.26
N GLY A 64 -4.99 2.70 0.49
CA GLY A 64 -5.16 4.09 0.89
C GLY A 64 -6.04 4.24 2.12
N VAL A 65 -7.14 3.49 2.20
CA VAL A 65 -8.01 3.47 3.40
C VAL A 65 -7.22 2.97 4.61
N ALA A 66 -6.48 1.88 4.48
CA ALA A 66 -5.65 1.35 5.56
C ALA A 66 -4.63 2.38 6.04
N THR A 67 -4.01 3.10 5.12
CA THR A 67 -2.98 4.11 5.42
C THR A 67 -3.54 5.31 6.16
N ILE A 68 -4.75 5.76 5.82
CA ILE A 68 -5.33 6.96 6.44
C ILE A 68 -5.91 6.70 7.83
N LEU A 69 -6.33 5.46 8.14
CA LEU A 69 -7.00 5.16 9.41
C LEU A 69 -6.19 5.59 10.64
N PRO A 70 -4.89 5.27 10.79
CA PRO A 70 -4.15 5.73 11.97
C PRO A 70 -3.88 7.23 11.96
N ALA A 71 -3.99 7.90 10.83
CA ALA A 71 -3.85 9.36 10.75
C ALA A 71 -5.05 10.11 11.29
N ILE A 72 -6.26 9.55 11.20
CA ILE A 72 -7.50 10.20 11.61
C ILE A 72 -7.95 9.83 13.02
N THR A 73 -7.47 8.72 13.58
CA THR A 73 -7.84 8.29 14.93
C THR A 73 -6.72 7.49 15.59
N GLY A 74 -6.59 7.64 16.91
CA GLY A 74 -5.71 6.83 17.74
C GLY A 74 -6.41 5.63 18.40
N ALA A 75 -7.68 5.36 18.09
CA ALA A 75 -8.42 4.24 18.66
C ALA A 75 -7.74 2.90 18.32
N TRP A 76 -7.38 2.13 19.35
CA TRP A 76 -6.59 0.91 19.16
C TRP A 76 -7.24 -0.13 18.22
N PRO A 77 -8.55 -0.43 18.32
CA PRO A 77 -9.18 -1.34 17.38
C PRO A 77 -9.09 -0.90 15.93
N VAL A 78 -9.20 0.41 15.68
CA VAL A 78 -9.10 0.96 14.32
C VAL A 78 -7.66 0.88 13.80
N VAL A 79 -6.68 1.15 14.65
CA VAL A 79 -5.25 1.04 14.30
C VAL A 79 -4.88 -0.42 13.99
N LEU A 80 -5.36 -1.38 14.78
CA LEU A 80 -5.17 -2.80 14.49
C LEU A 80 -5.84 -3.21 13.18
N GLY A 81 -7.05 -2.72 12.93
CA GLY A 81 -7.76 -2.91 11.66
C GLY A 81 -6.99 -2.36 10.47
N SER A 82 -6.36 -1.21 10.63
CA SER A 82 -5.45 -0.62 9.62
C SER A 82 -4.30 -1.58 9.29
N GLY A 83 -3.63 -2.13 10.30
CA GLY A 83 -2.55 -3.09 10.10
C GLY A 83 -2.99 -4.37 9.39
N LEU A 84 -4.14 -4.92 9.78
CA LEU A 84 -4.73 -6.08 9.13
C LEU A 84 -5.08 -5.80 7.66
N LEU A 85 -5.71 -4.68 7.38
CA LEU A 85 -6.09 -4.29 6.02
C LEU A 85 -4.84 -4.03 5.17
N PHE A 86 -3.88 -3.29 5.69
CA PHE A 86 -2.63 -2.99 4.98
C PHE A 86 -1.87 -4.28 4.65
N GLY A 87 -1.65 -5.15 5.64
CA GLY A 87 -0.98 -6.42 5.45
C GLY A 87 -1.75 -7.35 4.51
N GLY A 88 -3.08 -7.33 4.57
CA GLY A 88 -3.94 -8.14 3.72
C GLY A 88 -3.99 -7.69 2.26
N VAL A 89 -3.49 -6.52 1.94
CA VAL A 89 -3.65 -5.91 0.60
C VAL A 89 -2.32 -5.62 -0.10
N PHE A 90 -1.29 -5.16 0.62
CA PHE A 90 -0.15 -4.49 -0.03
C PHE A 90 0.65 -5.38 -0.98
N LEU A 91 0.91 -6.65 -0.64
CA LEU A 91 1.60 -7.56 -1.57
C LEU A 91 0.74 -7.89 -2.79
N SER A 92 -0.56 -7.92 -2.62
CA SER A 92 -1.48 -8.15 -3.73
C SER A 92 -1.56 -6.95 -4.68
N VAL A 93 -1.28 -5.74 -4.21
CA VAL A 93 -1.09 -4.58 -5.09
C VAL A 93 0.10 -4.81 -6.03
N VAL A 94 1.21 -5.29 -5.50
CA VAL A 94 2.39 -5.62 -6.31
C VAL A 94 2.08 -6.78 -7.27
N ALA A 95 1.42 -7.83 -6.79
CA ALA A 95 1.01 -8.96 -7.63
C ALA A 95 0.05 -8.52 -8.75
N SER A 96 -0.80 -7.52 -8.51
CA SER A 96 -1.72 -7.01 -9.53
C SER A 96 -1.00 -6.36 -10.71
N THR A 97 0.15 -5.75 -10.52
CA THR A 97 0.96 -5.21 -11.62
C THR A 97 1.51 -6.35 -12.49
N THR A 98 1.95 -7.43 -11.88
CA THR A 98 2.40 -8.63 -12.59
C THR A 98 1.25 -9.26 -13.38
N ALA A 99 0.08 -9.39 -12.77
CA ALA A 99 -1.11 -9.92 -13.45
C ALA A 99 -1.52 -9.04 -14.64
N LEU A 100 -1.46 -7.72 -14.48
CA LEU A 100 -1.75 -6.77 -15.55
C LEU A 100 -0.82 -6.98 -16.75
N VAL A 101 0.48 -7.16 -16.50
CA VAL A 101 1.46 -7.45 -17.55
C VAL A 101 1.13 -8.77 -18.26
N ARG A 102 0.85 -9.82 -17.49
CA ARG A 102 0.57 -11.15 -18.05
C ARG A 102 -0.71 -11.19 -18.88
N HIS A 103 -1.73 -10.43 -18.48
CA HIS A 103 -3.01 -10.41 -19.20
C HIS A 103 -2.97 -9.58 -20.48
N ASN A 104 -2.03 -8.64 -20.61
CA ASN A 104 -2.05 -7.65 -21.68
C ASN A 104 -0.86 -7.72 -22.63
N LEU A 105 0.24 -8.40 -22.26
CA LEU A 105 1.43 -8.52 -23.07
C LEU A 105 1.71 -9.97 -23.47
N PRO A 106 2.33 -10.20 -24.65
CA PRO A 106 2.81 -11.53 -25.02
C PRO A 106 3.94 -11.96 -24.07
N GLN A 107 4.09 -13.28 -23.91
CA GLN A 107 5.06 -13.87 -22.97
C GLN A 107 6.47 -13.36 -23.16
N ALA A 108 6.88 -13.07 -24.40
CA ALA A 108 8.21 -12.53 -24.71
C ALA A 108 8.47 -11.17 -24.05
N LEU A 109 7.43 -10.40 -23.72
CA LEU A 109 7.53 -9.07 -23.13
C LEU A 109 7.22 -9.04 -21.61
N TRP A 110 6.93 -10.18 -20.99
CA TRP A 110 6.60 -10.23 -19.56
C TRP A 110 7.74 -9.70 -18.68
N ALA A 111 8.97 -10.16 -18.92
CA ALA A 111 10.11 -9.71 -18.14
C ALA A 111 10.31 -8.20 -18.23
N SER A 112 10.22 -7.64 -19.43
CA SER A 112 10.34 -6.19 -19.65
C SER A 112 9.24 -5.41 -18.95
N GLY A 113 7.99 -5.85 -19.05
CA GLY A 113 6.85 -5.20 -18.42
C GLY A 113 6.92 -5.22 -16.89
N ILE A 114 7.23 -6.38 -16.32
CA ILE A 114 7.39 -6.53 -14.86
C ILE A 114 8.57 -5.68 -14.36
N SER A 115 9.69 -5.67 -15.09
CA SER A 115 10.85 -4.84 -14.76
C SER A 115 10.52 -3.34 -14.78
N ALA A 116 9.73 -2.88 -15.75
CA ALA A 116 9.30 -1.49 -15.81
C ALA A 116 8.50 -1.08 -14.57
N PHE A 117 7.52 -1.89 -14.17
CA PHE A 117 6.77 -1.65 -12.93
C PHE A 117 7.66 -1.67 -11.69
N THR A 118 8.58 -2.61 -11.62
CA THR A 118 9.52 -2.74 -10.49
C THR A 118 10.43 -1.53 -10.38
N ILE A 119 10.95 -1.02 -11.49
CA ILE A 119 11.81 0.19 -11.53
C ILE A 119 11.04 1.41 -11.04
N VAL A 120 9.82 1.61 -11.52
CA VAL A 120 8.97 2.74 -11.12
C VAL A 120 8.61 2.62 -9.63
N PHE A 121 8.27 1.42 -9.17
CA PHE A 121 8.00 1.14 -7.76
C PHE A 121 9.22 1.45 -6.87
N ALA A 122 10.39 0.98 -7.27
CA ALA A 122 11.65 1.24 -6.55
C ALA A 122 11.97 2.73 -6.49
N ALA A 123 11.78 3.46 -7.59
CA ALA A 123 11.97 4.90 -7.61
C ALA A 123 11.03 5.60 -6.60
N GLY A 124 9.78 5.16 -6.51
CA GLY A 124 8.83 5.63 -5.51
C GLY A 124 9.28 5.35 -4.08
N GLN A 125 9.88 4.18 -3.84
CA GLN A 125 10.42 3.85 -2.52
C GLN A 125 11.64 4.68 -2.13
N ILE A 126 12.41 5.17 -3.08
CA ILE A 126 13.54 6.07 -2.82
C ILE A 126 13.04 7.48 -2.51
N VAL A 127 12.14 8.00 -3.32
CA VAL A 127 11.60 9.36 -3.19
C VAL A 127 10.62 9.47 -2.02
N GLY A 128 9.82 8.43 -1.78
CA GLY A 128 8.73 8.43 -0.81
C GLY A 128 9.13 8.84 0.60
N PRO A 129 10.10 8.16 1.23
CA PRO A 129 10.50 8.49 2.60
C PRO A 129 11.00 9.93 2.76
N THR A 130 11.70 10.44 1.75
CA THR A 130 12.20 11.82 1.75
C THR A 130 11.04 12.82 1.72
N VAL A 131 10.10 12.64 0.81
CA VAL A 131 8.93 13.54 0.67
C VAL A 131 8.00 13.42 1.87
N VAL A 132 7.69 12.20 2.29
CA VAL A 132 6.80 11.96 3.44
C VAL A 132 7.45 12.44 4.73
N GLY A 133 8.75 12.22 4.91
CA GLY A 133 9.51 12.71 6.05
C GLY A 133 9.52 14.24 6.11
N TRP A 134 9.71 14.90 5.00
CA TRP A 134 9.65 16.35 4.92
C TRP A 134 8.27 16.89 5.31
N ILE A 135 7.21 16.24 4.86
CA ILE A 135 5.83 16.59 5.24
C ILE A 135 5.60 16.33 6.73
N ALA A 136 6.11 15.20 7.26
CA ALA A 136 5.98 14.85 8.67
C ALA A 136 6.72 15.80 9.61
N ASP A 137 7.80 16.42 9.16
CA ASP A 137 8.55 17.43 9.91
C ASP A 137 7.82 18.79 9.96
N GLY A 138 6.82 18.99 9.11
CA GLY A 138 6.03 20.22 9.06
C GLY A 138 4.83 20.21 9.99
N PRO A 139 3.93 21.21 9.86
CA PRO A 139 2.68 21.27 10.64
C PRO A 139 1.84 20.01 10.41
N GLY A 140 1.26 19.46 11.48
CA GLY A 140 0.46 18.25 11.43
C GLY A 140 1.23 16.94 11.59
N GLY A 141 2.57 16.98 11.55
CA GLY A 141 3.45 15.87 11.89
C GLY A 141 3.26 14.60 11.06
N LEU A 142 3.46 13.45 11.71
CA LEU A 142 3.40 12.12 11.08
C LEU A 142 2.01 11.80 10.48
N ALA A 143 0.93 12.26 11.12
CA ALA A 143 -0.42 12.06 10.61
C ALA A 143 -0.58 12.70 9.22
N ARG A 144 -0.06 13.90 9.02
CA ARG A 144 -0.08 14.57 7.72
C ARG A 144 0.74 13.81 6.67
N GLY A 145 1.87 13.24 7.06
CA GLY A 145 2.66 12.37 6.19
C GLY A 145 1.89 11.16 5.71
N LEU A 146 1.12 10.51 6.61
CA LEU A 146 0.28 9.37 6.25
C LEU A 146 -0.91 9.79 5.38
N VAL A 147 -1.51 10.94 5.62
CA VAL A 147 -2.58 11.49 4.74
C VAL A 147 -2.04 11.70 3.33
N PHE A 148 -0.85 12.26 3.19
CA PHE A 148 -0.19 12.39 1.88
C PHE A 148 0.01 11.02 1.22
N SER A 149 0.49 10.03 1.96
CA SER A 149 0.68 8.67 1.45
C SER A 149 -0.63 8.05 0.99
N ALA A 150 -1.71 8.21 1.74
CA ALA A 150 -3.04 7.74 1.36
C ALA A 150 -3.55 8.44 0.09
N CYS A 151 -3.34 9.75 -0.03
CA CYS A 151 -3.70 10.49 -1.24
C CYS A 151 -2.92 10.00 -2.46
N ALA A 152 -1.64 9.70 -2.31
CA ALA A 152 -0.82 9.13 -3.39
C ALA A 152 -1.37 7.77 -3.85
N LEU A 153 -1.78 6.91 -2.91
CA LEU A 153 -2.39 5.62 -3.22
C LEU A 153 -3.73 5.78 -3.95
N TRP A 154 -4.56 6.72 -3.54
CA TRP A 154 -5.86 6.97 -4.19
C TRP A 154 -5.71 7.59 -5.57
N VAL A 155 -4.72 8.47 -5.78
CA VAL A 155 -4.39 8.97 -7.13
C VAL A 155 -3.97 7.80 -8.03
N GLY A 156 -3.12 6.90 -7.51
CA GLY A 156 -2.74 5.69 -8.22
C GLY A 156 -3.95 4.80 -8.55
N ALA A 157 -4.90 4.69 -7.63
CA ALA A 157 -6.15 3.94 -7.85
C ALA A 157 -6.99 4.56 -8.99
N LEU A 158 -7.13 5.87 -9.03
CA LEU A 158 -7.86 6.56 -10.10
C LEU A 158 -7.20 6.36 -11.46
N VAL A 159 -5.89 6.45 -11.54
CA VAL A 159 -5.13 6.21 -12.77
C VAL A 159 -5.31 4.76 -13.23
N ALA A 160 -5.18 3.80 -12.32
CA ALA A 160 -5.33 2.38 -12.61
C ALA A 160 -6.76 2.02 -13.05
N TRP A 161 -7.77 2.65 -12.47
CA TRP A 161 -9.17 2.43 -12.85
C TRP A 161 -9.45 2.78 -14.30
N ARG A 162 -8.73 3.78 -14.82
CA ARG A 162 -8.85 4.20 -16.23
C ARG A 162 -8.09 3.30 -17.19
N GLN A 163 -7.23 2.42 -16.68
CA GLN A 163 -6.44 1.49 -17.51
C GLN A 163 -7.36 0.41 -18.08
N ARG A 164 -7.52 0.39 -19.38
CA ARG A 164 -8.31 -0.63 -20.10
C ARG A 164 -7.42 -1.81 -20.50
N PRO A 165 -8.00 -3.02 -20.64
CA PRO A 165 -7.27 -4.15 -21.23
C PRO A 165 -6.82 -3.82 -22.65
N LEU A 166 -5.64 -4.32 -23.02
CA LEU A 166 -5.10 -4.20 -24.39
C LEU A 166 -5.68 -5.28 -25.30
#